data_7d48cefa2ae7a85464e7e9a8c83cec1d
#
_entry.id   7d48cefa2ae7a85464e7e9a8c83cec1d
#
_cell.length_a   1.000
_cell.length_b   1.000
_cell.length_c   1.000
_cell.angle_alpha   90.00
_cell.angle_beta   90.00
_cell.angle_gamma   90.00
#
_symmetry.space_group_name_H-M   'P 1'
#
loop_
_entity.id
_entity.type
_entity.pdbx_description
1 polymer ?
#
loop_
_entity_poly.entity_id
_entity_poly.type
_entity_poly.pdbx_seq_one_letter_code
_entity_poly.pdbx_strand_id
1 'polypeptide(L)'
;MTDKNPEYDFNWCPGCGDFGVRRALEQAMEKRLVETEEPIESNVVVAGIGCSGNMVHLLEGPQPYGIHGLHGRTLPLSMGIKAGRPDLNVVIVAGDGDFLSIGMEHIAPQARRNLDICAIIMDNAVYGLTKGQSSPTAEKGLVTSSTPFGKPEDGLNALNLYLTVGASFMASGLSSKIKDLANLIYQGMSHRGFSVVHVQSPCTEYNNTFEQLKGNARKGIEPLAWDIPEDHPEDDLSAAFSLVANGGVPLGVVYRDEQRPPFHERIVSMNKNARVRTAQEMVDFYAV
;
A
#
# COMPACT_ATOMS: atom_id res chain seq x y z
N MET A 1 16.64 -17.49 -13.06
CA MET A 1 16.98 -16.34 -12.21
C MET A 1 17.28 -15.21 -13.16
N THR A 2 16.47 -14.18 -13.18
CA THR A 2 16.83 -12.94 -13.87
C THR A 2 17.89 -12.28 -13.02
N ASP A 3 19.05 -11.98 -13.62
CA ASP A 3 20.13 -11.33 -12.91
C ASP A 3 19.65 -9.96 -12.42
N LYS A 4 19.91 -9.67 -11.14
CA LYS A 4 19.71 -8.37 -10.53
C LYS A 4 20.40 -7.31 -11.41
N ASN A 5 19.73 -6.17 -11.66
CA ASN A 5 20.39 -5.10 -12.42
C ASN A 5 21.75 -4.77 -11.77
N PRO A 6 22.88 -5.09 -12.40
CA PRO A 6 24.20 -4.96 -11.79
C PRO A 6 24.60 -3.49 -11.53
N GLU A 7 23.91 -2.54 -12.15
CA GLU A 7 24.14 -1.10 -11.98
C GLU A 7 23.39 -0.52 -10.77
N TYR A 8 22.49 -1.32 -10.14
CA TYR A 8 21.69 -0.84 -9.00
C TYR A 8 22.29 -1.32 -7.68
N ASP A 9 23.09 -0.45 -7.05
CA ASP A 9 23.84 -0.72 -5.80
C ASP A 9 23.10 -0.20 -4.56
N PHE A 10 21.80 -0.49 -4.42
CA PHE A 10 21.04 -0.20 -3.22
C PHE A 10 20.68 -1.49 -2.49
N ASN A 11 20.83 -1.48 -1.16
CA ASN A 11 20.29 -2.48 -0.26
C ASN A 11 19.68 -1.80 0.96
N TRP A 12 18.61 -2.41 1.51
CA TRP A 12 18.11 -1.99 2.81
C TRP A 12 19.10 -2.32 3.93
N CYS A 13 18.99 -1.58 5.03
CA CYS A 13 19.79 -1.84 6.23
C CYS A 13 19.51 -3.24 6.80
N PRO A 14 20.48 -3.90 7.44
CA PRO A 14 20.28 -5.20 8.07
C PRO A 14 19.10 -5.20 9.05
N GLY A 15 18.18 -6.14 8.87
CA GLY A 15 16.98 -6.27 9.72
C GLY A 15 15.83 -5.30 9.39
N CYS A 16 15.95 -4.47 8.36
CA CYS A 16 14.87 -3.59 7.90
C CYS A 16 13.58 -4.38 7.63
N GLY A 17 12.44 -3.82 8.04
CA GLY A 17 11.13 -4.43 7.83
C GLY A 17 10.79 -4.67 6.36
N ASP A 18 11.31 -3.85 5.45
CA ASP A 18 11.02 -3.92 4.01
C ASP A 18 11.45 -5.27 3.39
N PHE A 19 12.44 -5.97 3.96
CA PHE A 19 12.76 -7.34 3.53
C PHE A 19 11.60 -8.32 3.74
N GLY A 20 10.88 -8.18 4.86
CA GLY A 20 9.72 -9.01 5.15
C GLY A 20 8.56 -8.71 4.20
N VAL A 21 8.35 -7.43 3.88
CA VAL A 21 7.32 -7.00 2.93
C VAL A 21 7.64 -7.50 1.53
N ARG A 22 8.91 -7.42 1.09
CA ARG A 22 9.36 -7.98 -0.19
C ARG A 22 9.01 -9.47 -0.30
N ARG A 23 9.40 -10.25 0.69
CA ARG A 23 9.12 -11.70 0.70
C ARG A 23 7.63 -12.01 0.68
N ALA A 24 6.83 -11.20 1.38
CA ALA A 24 5.38 -11.35 1.41
C ALA A 24 4.76 -11.02 0.04
N LEU A 25 5.22 -9.95 -0.61
CA LEU A 25 4.76 -9.56 -1.95
C LEU A 25 5.12 -10.62 -2.98
N GLU A 26 6.37 -11.14 -2.97
CA GLU A 26 6.82 -12.21 -3.86
C GLU A 26 5.92 -13.46 -3.73
N GLN A 27 5.61 -13.89 -2.49
CA GLN A 27 4.73 -15.03 -2.24
C GLN A 27 3.28 -14.76 -2.69
N ALA A 28 2.77 -13.55 -2.47
CA ALA A 28 1.42 -13.16 -2.90
C ALA A 28 1.31 -13.15 -4.44
N MET A 29 2.32 -12.64 -5.13
CA MET A 29 2.40 -12.65 -6.60
C MET A 29 2.51 -14.08 -7.14
N GLU A 30 3.39 -14.90 -6.58
CA GLU A 30 3.53 -16.31 -6.98
C GLU A 30 2.21 -17.07 -6.83
N LYS A 31 1.54 -16.92 -5.68
CA LYS A 31 0.23 -17.51 -5.44
C LYS A 31 -0.79 -17.06 -6.50
N ARG A 32 -0.85 -15.75 -6.81
CA ARG A 32 -1.76 -15.22 -7.81
C ARG A 32 -1.48 -15.81 -9.20
N LEU A 33 -0.22 -15.86 -9.63
CA LEU A 33 0.16 -16.42 -10.93
C LEU A 33 -0.26 -17.89 -11.07
N VAL A 34 -0.13 -18.67 -9.99
CA VAL A 34 -0.55 -20.08 -9.98
C VAL A 34 -2.08 -20.21 -10.06
N GLU A 35 -2.82 -19.36 -9.34
CA GLU A 35 -4.29 -19.47 -9.27
C GLU A 35 -5.00 -18.88 -10.50
N THR A 36 -4.46 -17.83 -11.11
CA THR A 36 -5.07 -17.15 -12.26
C THR A 36 -4.53 -17.63 -13.60
N GLU A 37 -3.41 -18.35 -13.61
CA GLU A 37 -2.68 -18.75 -14.82
C GLU A 37 -2.25 -17.54 -15.70
N GLU A 38 -2.30 -16.32 -15.16
CA GLU A 38 -1.86 -15.11 -15.84
C GLU A 38 -0.32 -15.05 -15.91
N PRO A 39 0.24 -14.49 -16.99
CA PRO A 39 1.69 -14.28 -17.07
C PRO A 39 2.14 -13.20 -16.09
N ILE A 40 3.42 -13.24 -15.68
CA ILE A 40 3.98 -12.24 -14.75
C ILE A 40 3.85 -10.81 -15.28
N GLU A 41 3.87 -10.62 -16.59
CA GLU A 41 3.73 -9.35 -17.30
C GLU A 41 2.33 -8.73 -17.14
N SER A 42 1.35 -9.48 -16.64
CA SER A 42 0.04 -8.91 -16.24
C SER A 42 0.13 -8.06 -14.98
N ASN A 43 1.25 -8.11 -14.27
CA ASN A 43 1.46 -7.37 -13.04
C ASN A 43 2.38 -6.16 -13.28
N VAL A 44 2.03 -5.03 -12.66
CA VAL A 44 2.83 -3.80 -12.67
C VAL A 44 3.03 -3.34 -11.25
N VAL A 45 4.29 -3.22 -10.82
CA VAL A 45 4.64 -2.65 -9.51
C VAL A 45 5.03 -1.20 -9.69
N VAL A 46 4.27 -0.30 -9.06
CA VAL A 46 4.49 1.16 -9.10
C VAL A 46 5.06 1.61 -7.76
N ALA A 47 6.29 2.06 -7.76
CA ALA A 47 6.99 2.52 -6.58
C ALA A 47 7.07 4.05 -6.50
N GLY A 48 6.93 4.58 -5.29
CA GLY A 48 7.23 5.96 -4.96
C GLY A 48 8.71 6.16 -4.60
N ILE A 49 9.03 7.22 -3.87
CA ILE A 49 10.40 7.55 -3.48
C ILE A 49 10.60 7.32 -1.98
N GLY A 50 11.73 6.71 -1.64
CA GLY A 50 12.15 6.37 -0.30
C GLY A 50 12.80 4.99 -0.25
N CYS A 51 13.15 4.50 0.94
CA CYS A 51 13.69 3.15 1.09
C CYS A 51 12.73 2.10 0.50
N SER A 52 11.45 2.22 0.80
CA SER A 52 10.40 1.31 0.34
C SER A 52 10.22 1.33 -1.18
N GLY A 53 10.41 2.49 -1.84
CA GLY A 53 10.33 2.62 -3.30
C GLY A 53 11.38 1.81 -4.06
N ASN A 54 12.49 1.47 -3.43
CA ASN A 54 13.50 0.60 -4.02
C ASN A 54 13.03 -0.86 -4.21
N MET A 55 11.85 -1.21 -3.70
CA MET A 55 11.25 -2.53 -3.84
C MET A 55 11.27 -3.03 -5.29
N VAL A 56 10.94 -2.19 -6.27
CA VAL A 56 10.90 -2.57 -7.69
C VAL A 56 12.24 -3.06 -8.23
N HIS A 57 13.34 -2.65 -7.63
CA HIS A 57 14.69 -3.06 -8.02
C HIS A 57 15.20 -4.27 -7.23
N LEU A 58 14.53 -4.61 -6.14
CA LEU A 58 14.98 -5.61 -5.17
C LEU A 58 14.12 -6.88 -5.17
N LEU A 59 13.02 -6.91 -5.92
CA LEU A 59 12.20 -8.11 -6.10
C LEU A 59 13.06 -9.25 -6.68
N GLU A 60 12.85 -10.46 -6.18
CA GLU A 60 13.49 -11.68 -6.62
C GLU A 60 12.50 -12.59 -7.35
N GLY A 61 12.99 -13.51 -8.16
CA GLY A 61 12.15 -14.42 -8.94
C GLY A 61 11.64 -13.82 -10.24
N PRO A 62 10.44 -14.23 -10.72
CA PRO A 62 9.81 -13.66 -11.91
C PRO A 62 9.59 -12.16 -11.75
N GLN A 63 9.96 -11.38 -12.77
CA GLN A 63 9.91 -9.92 -12.68
C GLN A 63 8.65 -9.36 -13.34
N PRO A 64 7.77 -8.68 -12.58
CA PRO A 64 6.69 -7.89 -13.14
C PRO A 64 7.24 -6.64 -13.83
N TYR A 65 6.42 -5.90 -14.56
CA TYR A 65 6.79 -4.54 -14.94
C TYR A 65 6.97 -3.68 -13.70
N GLY A 66 8.09 -2.93 -13.64
CA GLY A 66 8.41 -2.02 -12.53
C GLY A 66 8.46 -0.58 -13.00
N ILE A 67 7.84 0.32 -12.23
CA ILE A 67 7.93 1.77 -12.44
C ILE A 67 8.40 2.40 -11.13
N HIS A 68 9.59 2.97 -11.10
CA HIS A 68 10.05 3.81 -9.99
C HIS A 68 9.73 5.27 -10.33
N GLY A 69 8.64 5.76 -9.77
CA GLY A 69 8.05 7.04 -10.13
C GLY A 69 8.58 8.23 -9.32
N LEU A 70 7.80 9.31 -9.30
CA LEU A 70 8.07 10.50 -8.51
C LEU A 70 7.51 10.37 -7.09
N HIS A 71 8.12 11.09 -6.16
CA HIS A 71 7.71 11.14 -4.75
C HIS A 71 6.24 11.56 -4.60
N GLY A 72 5.45 10.73 -3.92
CA GLY A 72 4.02 10.92 -3.70
C GLY A 72 3.14 10.81 -4.96
N ARG A 73 3.63 10.19 -6.05
CA ARG A 73 2.88 10.14 -7.32
C ARG A 73 2.54 8.71 -7.78
N THR A 74 2.60 7.75 -6.88
CA THR A 74 2.22 6.36 -7.19
C THR A 74 0.75 6.25 -7.62
N LEU A 75 -0.16 6.94 -6.96
CA LEU A 75 -1.60 6.90 -7.26
C LEU A 75 -1.94 7.51 -8.63
N PRO A 76 -1.48 8.73 -9.02
CA PRO A 76 -1.77 9.25 -10.35
C PRO A 76 -1.09 8.44 -11.47
N LEU A 77 0.10 7.86 -11.25
CA LEU A 77 0.72 6.94 -12.20
C LEU A 77 -0.14 5.69 -12.39
N SER A 78 -0.58 5.06 -11.30
CA SER A 78 -1.45 3.88 -11.33
C SER A 78 -2.80 4.18 -12.00
N MET A 79 -3.36 5.37 -11.79
CA MET A 79 -4.56 5.82 -12.50
C MET A 79 -4.34 5.87 -14.01
N GLY A 80 -3.19 6.39 -14.46
CA GLY A 80 -2.82 6.42 -15.87
C GLY A 80 -2.69 5.02 -16.46
N ILE A 81 -2.05 4.10 -15.75
CA ILE A 81 -1.91 2.70 -16.18
C ILE A 81 -3.31 2.06 -16.32
N LYS A 82 -4.16 2.14 -15.29
CA LYS A 82 -5.49 1.54 -15.31
C LYS A 82 -6.43 2.19 -16.34
N ALA A 83 -6.23 3.46 -16.66
CA ALA A 83 -6.99 4.13 -17.73
C ALA A 83 -6.61 3.60 -19.12
N GLY A 84 -5.33 3.33 -19.37
CA GLY A 84 -4.84 2.79 -20.63
C GLY A 84 -4.91 1.26 -20.75
N ARG A 85 -4.75 0.55 -19.64
CA ARG A 85 -4.68 -0.90 -19.54
C ARG A 85 -5.45 -1.38 -18.30
N PRO A 86 -6.78 -1.38 -18.33
CA PRO A 86 -7.61 -1.81 -17.18
C PRO A 86 -7.43 -3.30 -16.82
N ASP A 87 -6.92 -4.09 -17.74
CA ASP A 87 -6.61 -5.51 -17.60
C ASP A 87 -5.40 -5.80 -16.69
N LEU A 88 -4.49 -4.84 -16.54
CA LEU A 88 -3.30 -5.05 -15.73
C LEU A 88 -3.61 -5.02 -14.22
N ASN A 89 -2.97 -5.91 -13.48
CA ASN A 89 -2.96 -5.90 -12.03
C ASN A 89 -1.89 -4.93 -11.54
N VAL A 90 -2.32 -3.84 -10.90
CA VAL A 90 -1.42 -2.75 -10.48
C VAL A 90 -1.23 -2.78 -8.96
N VAL A 91 0.01 -2.95 -8.54
CA VAL A 91 0.44 -2.94 -7.14
C VAL A 91 1.29 -1.72 -6.88
N ILE A 92 0.92 -0.93 -5.89
CA ILE A 92 1.72 0.20 -5.39
C ILE A 92 2.57 -0.27 -4.23
N VAL A 93 3.84 0.16 -4.19
CA VAL A 93 4.74 0.03 -3.05
C VAL A 93 5.26 1.41 -2.66
N ALA A 94 4.97 1.84 -1.44
CA ALA A 94 5.31 3.18 -0.96
C ALA A 94 5.56 3.18 0.55
N GLY A 95 6.41 4.08 1.02
CA GLY A 95 6.54 4.38 2.44
C GLY A 95 5.40 5.28 2.93
N ASP A 96 5.19 5.32 4.23
CA ASP A 96 4.21 6.20 4.89
C ASP A 96 4.45 7.68 4.57
N GLY A 97 5.69 8.15 4.60
CA GLY A 97 6.04 9.51 4.22
C GLY A 97 5.78 9.84 2.74
N ASP A 98 5.95 8.87 1.84
CA ASP A 98 5.66 9.04 0.42
C ASP A 98 4.15 9.11 0.16
N PHE A 99 3.40 8.21 0.76
CA PHE A 99 1.97 8.04 0.48
C PHE A 99 1.08 8.98 1.30
N LEU A 100 1.39 9.18 2.59
CA LEU A 100 0.57 9.91 3.56
C LEU A 100 1.02 11.36 3.80
N SER A 101 2.09 11.81 3.15
CA SER A 101 2.50 13.22 3.15
C SER A 101 2.28 13.82 1.76
N ILE A 102 3.31 13.87 0.93
CA ILE A 102 3.24 14.50 -0.41
C ILE A 102 2.29 13.76 -1.38
N GLY A 103 1.92 12.53 -1.11
CA GLY A 103 0.96 11.74 -1.88
C GLY A 103 -0.49 11.80 -1.39
N MET A 104 -0.72 12.43 -0.24
CA MET A 104 -2.00 12.33 0.49
C MET A 104 -3.21 12.85 -0.30
N GLU A 105 -3.05 13.92 -1.06
CA GLU A 105 -4.12 14.51 -1.87
C GLU A 105 -4.66 13.58 -2.96
N HIS A 106 -3.91 12.54 -3.32
CA HIS A 106 -4.32 11.58 -4.34
C HIS A 106 -5.17 10.42 -3.78
N ILE A 107 -5.17 10.20 -2.46
CA ILE A 107 -5.84 9.04 -1.85
C ILE A 107 -7.37 9.15 -2.01
N ALA A 108 -7.96 10.23 -1.55
CA ALA A 108 -9.42 10.41 -1.58
C ALA A 108 -10.01 10.35 -3.00
N PRO A 109 -9.44 10.99 -4.03
CA PRO A 109 -9.93 10.85 -5.40
C PRO A 109 -9.92 9.41 -5.93
N GLN A 110 -8.88 8.62 -5.61
CA GLN A 110 -8.78 7.24 -6.10
C GLN A 110 -9.68 6.28 -5.31
N ALA A 111 -9.78 6.46 -3.99
CA ALA A 111 -10.73 5.72 -3.16
C ALA A 111 -12.18 5.98 -3.61
N ARG A 112 -12.56 7.24 -3.86
CA ARG A 112 -13.88 7.59 -4.39
C ARG A 112 -14.18 6.97 -5.75
N ARG A 113 -13.17 6.89 -6.62
CA ARG A 113 -13.29 6.20 -7.90
C ARG A 113 -13.39 4.69 -7.74
N ASN A 114 -12.95 4.14 -6.62
CA ASN A 114 -12.73 2.72 -6.44
C ASN A 114 -11.80 2.18 -7.53
N LEU A 115 -10.63 2.82 -7.67
CA LEU A 115 -9.65 2.42 -8.66
C LEU A 115 -9.12 1.02 -8.33
N ASP A 116 -9.16 0.13 -9.31
CA ASP A 116 -8.78 -1.28 -9.15
C ASP A 116 -7.25 -1.43 -9.04
N ILE A 117 -6.74 -1.23 -7.84
CA ILE A 117 -5.31 -1.28 -7.48
C ILE A 117 -5.13 -1.78 -6.05
N CYS A 118 -3.96 -2.35 -5.76
CA CYS A 118 -3.54 -2.70 -4.41
C CYS A 118 -2.36 -1.84 -3.97
N ALA A 119 -2.54 -1.01 -2.93
CA ALA A 119 -1.48 -0.19 -2.35
C ALA A 119 -0.92 -0.83 -1.08
N ILE A 120 0.37 -1.18 -1.10
CA ILE A 120 1.12 -1.70 0.05
C ILE A 120 1.92 -0.55 0.64
N ILE A 121 1.53 -0.10 1.83
CA ILE A 121 2.14 1.05 2.50
C ILE A 121 3.01 0.57 3.65
N MET A 122 4.32 0.77 3.49
CA MET A 122 5.32 0.36 4.46
C MET A 122 5.58 1.49 5.46
N ASP A 123 4.98 1.36 6.65
CA ASP A 123 5.04 2.37 7.71
C ASP A 123 6.17 2.07 8.69
N ASN A 124 7.13 2.98 8.76
CA ASN A 124 8.20 2.97 9.74
C ASN A 124 8.27 4.27 10.57
N ALA A 125 7.32 5.17 10.37
CA ALA A 125 7.19 6.47 11.04
C ALA A 125 8.35 7.45 10.78
N VAL A 126 9.22 7.19 9.80
CA VAL A 126 10.35 8.08 9.45
C VAL A 126 10.65 8.11 7.95
N TYR A 127 11.24 9.18 7.48
CA TYR A 127 11.89 9.25 6.16
C TYR A 127 13.28 8.62 6.24
N GLY A 128 13.38 7.30 6.11
CA GLY A 128 14.64 6.56 6.31
C GLY A 128 15.74 6.94 5.31
N LEU A 129 15.40 7.05 4.01
CA LEU A 129 16.37 7.35 2.94
C LEU A 129 17.08 8.69 3.16
N THR A 130 16.39 9.68 3.70
CA THR A 130 16.91 11.03 3.95
C THR A 130 17.42 11.24 5.38
N LYS A 131 17.70 10.14 6.10
CA LYS A 131 18.37 10.12 7.42
C LYS A 131 17.46 10.33 8.63
N GLY A 132 16.20 9.88 8.55
CA GLY A 132 15.38 9.65 9.74
C GLY A 132 14.53 10.82 10.23
N GLN A 133 14.14 11.75 9.35
CA GLN A 133 13.15 12.77 9.69
C GLN A 133 11.80 12.10 10.07
N SER A 134 11.03 12.71 10.97
CA SER A 134 9.71 12.23 11.36
C SER A 134 8.73 12.29 10.19
N SER A 135 8.00 11.20 9.94
CA SER A 135 6.93 11.12 8.94
C SER A 135 5.57 11.51 9.54
N PRO A 136 4.48 11.54 8.74
CA PRO A 136 3.14 11.83 9.26
C PRO A 136 2.67 10.87 10.35
N THR A 137 3.00 9.58 10.26
CA THR A 137 2.58 8.54 11.22
C THR A 137 3.41 8.52 12.50
N ALA A 138 4.54 9.23 12.53
CA ALA A 138 5.40 9.33 13.70
C ALA A 138 4.62 9.83 14.92
N GLU A 139 4.81 9.16 16.06
CA GLU A 139 4.19 9.55 17.32
C GLU A 139 4.65 10.94 17.79
N LYS A 140 3.76 11.61 18.51
CA LYS A 140 4.09 12.84 19.22
C LYS A 140 5.23 12.60 20.19
N GLY A 141 6.19 13.51 20.20
CA GLY A 141 7.36 13.42 21.04
C GLY A 141 8.54 12.64 20.43
N LEU A 142 8.38 12.00 19.26
CA LEU A 142 9.50 11.33 18.58
C LEU A 142 10.63 12.31 18.29
N VAL A 143 11.80 12.04 18.86
CA VAL A 143 13.01 12.85 18.64
C VAL A 143 13.73 12.35 17.39
N THR A 144 13.94 13.24 16.44
CA THR A 144 14.66 12.98 15.19
C THR A 144 15.57 14.14 14.83
N SER A 145 16.34 14.01 13.74
CA SER A 145 17.19 15.10 13.24
C SER A 145 16.39 16.36 12.86
N SER A 146 15.14 16.24 12.44
CA SER A 146 14.25 17.36 12.11
C SER A 146 13.42 17.85 13.30
N THR A 147 13.30 17.06 14.33
CA THR A 147 12.52 17.38 15.55
C THR A 147 13.34 17.10 16.81
N PRO A 148 14.42 17.88 17.07
CA PRO A 148 15.39 17.59 18.14
C PRO A 148 14.79 17.72 19.56
N PHE A 149 13.65 18.38 19.71
CA PHE A 149 12.90 18.49 20.97
C PHE A 149 11.65 17.62 21.02
N GLY A 150 11.51 16.69 20.06
CA GLY A 150 10.33 15.85 19.85
C GLY A 150 9.35 16.46 18.85
N LYS A 151 8.65 15.58 18.12
CA LYS A 151 7.60 15.97 17.17
C LYS A 151 6.41 16.58 17.93
N PRO A 152 5.97 17.81 17.59
CA PRO A 152 4.86 18.47 18.32
C PRO A 152 3.47 17.98 17.89
N GLU A 153 3.33 17.47 16.64
CA GLU A 153 2.04 17.01 16.12
C GLU A 153 1.77 15.56 16.52
N ASP A 154 0.47 15.23 16.65
CA ASP A 154 0.03 13.86 16.81
C ASP A 154 0.28 13.05 15.54
N GLY A 155 0.53 11.74 15.69
CA GLY A 155 0.68 10.83 14.56
C GLY A 155 -0.63 10.66 13.80
N LEU A 156 -0.54 10.65 12.46
CA LEU A 156 -1.69 10.37 11.61
C LEU A 156 -2.16 8.93 11.80
N ASN A 157 -3.42 8.73 12.14
CA ASN A 157 -4.03 7.40 12.09
C ASN A 157 -4.40 7.06 10.63
N ALA A 158 -3.52 6.29 9.97
CA ALA A 158 -3.66 5.93 8.58
C ALA A 158 -4.90 5.07 8.32
N LEU A 159 -5.23 4.13 9.21
CA LEU A 159 -6.39 3.24 9.05
C LEU A 159 -7.70 4.05 9.09
N ASN A 160 -7.84 4.99 10.02
CA ASN A 160 -8.99 5.90 10.06
C ASN A 160 -9.11 6.74 8.79
N LEU A 161 -7.99 7.22 8.26
CA LEU A 161 -7.98 7.97 7.01
C LEU A 161 -8.52 7.12 5.86
N TYR A 162 -8.03 5.89 5.69
CA TYR A 162 -8.46 5.01 4.59
C TYR A 162 -9.95 4.66 4.67
N LEU A 163 -10.48 4.37 5.85
CA LEU A 163 -11.92 4.17 6.05
C LEU A 163 -12.71 5.44 5.69
N THR A 164 -12.27 6.59 6.18
CA THR A 164 -12.96 7.88 5.96
C THR A 164 -13.03 8.25 4.48
N VAL A 165 -11.97 8.02 3.71
CA VAL A 165 -11.97 8.30 2.27
C VAL A 165 -12.65 7.20 1.44
N GLY A 166 -13.03 6.09 2.06
CA GLY A 166 -13.80 5.01 1.46
C GLY A 166 -12.94 4.05 0.62
N ALA A 167 -11.80 3.60 1.14
CA ALA A 167 -11.13 2.42 0.59
C ALA A 167 -12.06 1.22 0.66
N SER A 168 -12.15 0.42 -0.41
CA SER A 168 -13.06 -0.72 -0.46
C SER A 168 -12.48 -2.01 0.10
N PHE A 169 -11.16 -2.06 0.24
CA PHE A 169 -10.46 -3.11 0.99
C PHE A 169 -9.37 -2.46 1.84
N MET A 170 -9.33 -2.86 3.10
CA MET A 170 -8.30 -2.41 4.02
C MET A 170 -7.84 -3.56 4.89
N ALA A 171 -6.53 -3.79 4.90
CA ALA A 171 -5.87 -4.74 5.79
C ALA A 171 -4.69 -4.07 6.49
N SER A 172 -4.36 -4.58 7.65
CA SER A 172 -3.20 -4.14 8.43
C SER A 172 -2.32 -5.33 8.75
N GLY A 173 -1.01 -5.17 8.58
CA GLY A 173 -0.04 -6.27 8.72
C GLY A 173 1.25 -5.84 9.40
N LEU A 174 2.06 -6.85 9.73
CA LEU A 174 3.39 -6.67 10.32
C LEU A 174 4.43 -7.37 9.44
N SER A 175 5.46 -6.67 9.03
CA SER A 175 6.52 -7.15 8.12
C SER A 175 7.21 -8.45 8.57
N SER A 176 7.26 -8.70 9.88
CA SER A 176 7.83 -9.93 10.42
C SER A 176 6.89 -11.14 10.43
N LYS A 177 5.58 -10.96 10.20
CA LYS A 177 4.59 -12.04 10.01
C LYS A 177 4.41 -12.34 8.51
N ILE A 178 5.47 -12.82 7.84
CA ILE A 178 5.58 -12.90 6.37
C ILE A 178 4.41 -13.68 5.74
N LYS A 179 4.04 -14.83 6.29
CA LYS A 179 2.97 -15.67 5.72
C LYS A 179 1.60 -15.02 5.81
N ASP A 180 1.29 -14.42 6.97
CA ASP A 180 0.04 -13.71 7.19
C ASP A 180 -0.03 -12.49 6.29
N LEU A 181 1.06 -11.72 6.21
CA LEU A 181 1.18 -10.55 5.34
C LEU A 181 1.04 -10.93 3.86
N ALA A 182 1.65 -12.03 3.42
CA ALA A 182 1.51 -12.52 2.04
C ALA A 182 0.04 -12.82 1.70
N ASN A 183 -0.70 -13.42 2.65
CA ASN A 183 -2.13 -13.66 2.45
C ASN A 183 -2.95 -12.37 2.40
N LEU A 184 -2.64 -11.37 3.23
CA LEU A 184 -3.30 -10.05 3.20
C LEU A 184 -3.02 -9.32 1.88
N ILE A 185 -1.78 -9.33 1.41
CA ILE A 185 -1.39 -8.74 0.12
C ILE A 185 -2.12 -9.45 -1.02
N TYR A 186 -2.14 -10.79 -1.01
CA TYR A 186 -2.86 -11.58 -2.02
C TYR A 186 -4.36 -11.23 -2.06
N GLN A 187 -5.02 -11.10 -0.90
CA GLN A 187 -6.41 -10.69 -0.82
C GLN A 187 -6.61 -9.26 -1.37
N GLY A 188 -5.71 -8.32 -1.02
CA GLY A 188 -5.74 -6.96 -1.56
C GLY A 188 -5.54 -6.90 -3.08
N MET A 189 -4.67 -7.73 -3.64
CA MET A 189 -4.45 -7.87 -5.09
C MET A 189 -5.62 -8.53 -5.82
N SER A 190 -6.39 -9.37 -5.13
CA SER A 190 -7.54 -10.09 -5.68
C SER A 190 -8.85 -9.31 -5.52
N HIS A 191 -8.89 -8.32 -4.66
CA HIS A 191 -10.06 -7.45 -4.46
C HIS A 191 -10.26 -6.54 -5.67
N ARG A 192 -11.52 -6.41 -6.12
CA ARG A 192 -11.89 -5.58 -7.26
C ARG A 192 -12.23 -4.16 -6.81
N GLY A 193 -11.20 -3.34 -6.64
CA GLY A 193 -11.36 -1.97 -6.19
C GLY A 193 -10.12 -1.40 -5.51
N PHE A 194 -10.32 -0.31 -4.77
CA PHE A 194 -9.22 0.39 -4.10
C PHE A 194 -8.83 -0.32 -2.81
N SER A 195 -7.76 -1.08 -2.88
CA SER A 195 -7.20 -1.86 -1.77
C SER A 195 -6.01 -1.16 -1.13
N VAL A 196 -5.95 -1.17 0.20
CA VAL A 196 -4.80 -0.71 0.97
C VAL A 196 -4.39 -1.80 1.96
N VAL A 197 -3.15 -2.23 1.89
CA VAL A 197 -2.51 -3.08 2.91
C VAL A 197 -1.48 -2.22 3.63
N HIS A 198 -1.81 -1.78 4.84
CA HIS A 198 -0.93 -0.95 5.68
C HIS A 198 -0.04 -1.84 6.53
N VAL A 199 1.27 -1.73 6.37
CA VAL A 199 2.23 -2.67 6.96
C VAL A 199 3.16 -1.95 7.92
N GLN A 200 3.16 -2.35 9.18
CA GLN A 200 4.21 -1.94 10.11
C GLN A 200 5.54 -2.56 9.66
N SER A 201 6.44 -1.70 9.18
CA SER A 201 7.74 -2.07 8.59
C SER A 201 8.88 -1.32 9.27
N PRO A 202 9.25 -1.67 10.51
CA PRO A 202 10.19 -0.91 11.33
C PRO A 202 11.53 -0.64 10.65
N CYS A 203 12.01 0.60 10.79
CA CYS A 203 13.35 1.02 10.39
C CYS A 203 14.33 0.70 11.51
N THR A 204 15.25 -0.25 11.29
CA THR A 204 16.25 -0.64 12.30
C THR A 204 17.29 0.41 12.58
N GLU A 205 17.45 1.39 11.69
CA GLU A 205 18.46 2.45 11.79
C GLU A 205 17.95 3.68 12.55
N TYR A 206 16.71 4.13 12.29
CA TYR A 206 16.20 5.41 12.81
C TYR A 206 15.00 5.27 13.74
N ASN A 207 14.21 4.21 13.62
CA ASN A 207 13.02 3.98 14.44
C ASN A 207 12.69 2.49 14.52
N ASN A 208 13.38 1.79 15.41
CA ASN A 208 13.21 0.35 15.58
C ASN A 208 12.07 0.04 16.55
N THR A 209 10.87 -0.10 16.03
CA THR A 209 9.65 -0.39 16.78
C THR A 209 9.30 -1.88 16.86
N PHE A 210 10.19 -2.81 16.44
CA PHE A 210 9.89 -4.24 16.48
C PHE A 210 9.55 -4.75 17.87
N GLU A 211 10.25 -4.30 18.91
CA GLU A 211 10.01 -4.75 20.26
C GLU A 211 8.67 -4.26 20.80
N GLN A 212 8.30 -3.01 20.52
CA GLN A 212 7.01 -2.44 20.90
C GLN A 212 5.85 -3.14 20.18
N LEU A 213 6.00 -3.41 18.88
CA LEU A 213 4.97 -4.08 18.10
C LEU A 213 4.74 -5.52 18.55
N LYS A 214 5.82 -6.29 18.83
CA LYS A 214 5.75 -7.71 19.21
C LYS A 214 5.57 -7.95 20.71
N GLY A 215 5.86 -6.93 21.51
CA GLY A 215 6.01 -7.08 22.95
C GLY A 215 7.31 -7.78 23.36
N ASN A 216 7.63 -7.68 24.64
CA ASN A 216 8.73 -8.41 25.26
C ASN A 216 8.39 -8.71 26.72
N ALA A 217 7.85 -9.89 26.98
CA ALA A 217 7.43 -10.32 28.32
C ALA A 217 8.57 -10.26 29.36
N ARG A 218 9.84 -10.48 28.93
CA ARG A 218 10.99 -10.41 29.84
C ARG A 218 11.28 -8.98 30.32
N LYS A 219 10.87 -7.99 29.53
CA LYS A 219 11.01 -6.57 29.84
C LYS A 219 9.71 -5.93 30.32
N GLY A 220 8.62 -6.69 30.40
CA GLY A 220 7.30 -6.17 30.76
C GLY A 220 6.68 -5.25 29.68
N ILE A 221 7.07 -5.45 28.42
CA ILE A 221 6.53 -4.69 27.28
C ILE A 221 5.38 -5.49 26.67
N GLU A 222 4.16 -4.95 26.78
CA GLU A 222 2.99 -5.52 26.12
C GLU A 222 3.04 -5.23 24.61
N PRO A 223 2.56 -6.16 23.75
CA PRO A 223 2.55 -5.94 22.31
C PRO A 223 1.55 -4.85 21.91
N LEU A 224 1.97 -3.94 21.09
CA LEU A 224 1.06 -2.98 20.43
C LEU A 224 0.26 -3.63 19.29
N ALA A 225 0.83 -4.66 18.65
CA ALA A 225 0.15 -5.39 17.59
C ALA A 225 -0.67 -6.54 18.18
N TRP A 226 -1.90 -6.67 17.68
CA TRP A 226 -2.85 -7.71 18.12
C TRP A 226 -3.64 -8.24 16.92
N ASP A 227 -3.98 -9.52 16.94
CA ASP A 227 -4.70 -10.15 15.85
C ASP A 227 -6.20 -9.80 15.91
N ILE A 228 -6.80 -9.40 14.79
CA ILE A 228 -8.23 -9.10 14.67
C ILE A 228 -9.00 -10.40 14.99
N PRO A 229 -10.07 -10.33 15.81
CA PRO A 229 -10.90 -11.51 16.11
C PRO A 229 -11.47 -12.14 14.84
N GLU A 230 -11.56 -13.49 14.82
CA GLU A 230 -12.08 -14.23 13.67
C GLU A 230 -13.55 -13.94 13.35
N ASP A 231 -14.33 -13.47 14.33
CA ASP A 231 -15.73 -13.09 14.20
C ASP A 231 -15.94 -11.61 13.83
N HIS A 232 -14.86 -10.88 13.51
CA HIS A 232 -14.97 -9.49 13.06
C HIS A 232 -15.74 -9.41 11.73
N PRO A 233 -16.84 -8.63 11.68
CA PRO A 233 -17.61 -8.44 10.44
C PRO A 233 -16.86 -7.50 9.49
N GLU A 234 -16.10 -8.10 8.55
CA GLU A 234 -15.25 -7.35 7.60
C GLU A 234 -16.04 -6.40 6.68
N ASP A 235 -17.33 -6.63 6.47
CA ASP A 235 -18.23 -5.84 5.61
C ASP A 235 -19.00 -4.73 6.36
N ASP A 236 -18.84 -4.64 7.68
CA ASP A 236 -19.46 -3.58 8.50
C ASP A 236 -18.48 -2.41 8.73
N LEU A 237 -18.75 -1.30 8.07
CA LEU A 237 -17.95 -0.08 8.20
C LEU A 237 -17.94 0.48 9.64
N SER A 238 -19.04 0.36 10.39
CA SER A 238 -19.10 0.83 11.78
C SER A 238 -18.25 -0.04 12.70
N ALA A 239 -18.26 -1.36 12.47
CA ALA A 239 -17.38 -2.29 13.16
C ALA A 239 -15.91 -2.00 12.86
N ALA A 240 -15.58 -1.70 11.61
CA ALA A 240 -14.23 -1.33 11.20
C ALA A 240 -13.72 -0.07 11.91
N PHE A 241 -14.54 0.99 11.98
CA PHE A 241 -14.19 2.20 12.75
C PHE A 241 -14.02 1.92 14.25
N SER A 242 -14.91 1.09 14.82
CA SER A 242 -14.83 0.69 16.23
C SER A 242 -13.55 -0.11 16.50
N LEU A 243 -13.19 -1.02 15.60
CA LEU A 243 -11.96 -1.82 15.67
C LEU A 243 -10.71 -0.92 15.70
N VAL A 244 -10.63 0.05 14.79
CA VAL A 244 -9.48 0.97 14.70
C VAL A 244 -9.42 1.90 15.91
N ALA A 245 -10.55 2.22 16.53
CA ALA A 245 -10.63 3.05 17.74
C ALA A 245 -10.10 2.36 19.00
N ASN A 246 -9.95 1.03 19.01
CA ASN A 246 -9.37 0.28 20.15
C ASN A 246 -7.89 0.59 20.38
N GLY A 247 -7.24 1.27 19.44
CA GLY A 247 -5.81 1.59 19.53
C GLY A 247 -4.89 0.39 19.24
N GLY A 248 -3.59 0.64 19.33
CA GLY A 248 -2.59 -0.34 18.92
C GLY A 248 -2.61 -0.58 17.40
N VAL A 249 -2.15 -1.75 16.98
CA VAL A 249 -2.05 -2.15 15.57
C VAL A 249 -2.85 -3.44 15.36
N PRO A 250 -4.08 -3.37 14.85
CA PRO A 250 -4.86 -4.54 14.50
C PRO A 250 -4.21 -5.27 13.31
N LEU A 251 -4.05 -6.59 13.38
CA LEU A 251 -3.46 -7.41 12.32
C LEU A 251 -4.54 -8.29 11.68
N GLY A 252 -4.79 -8.12 10.39
CA GLY A 252 -5.82 -8.83 9.64
C GLY A 252 -6.53 -7.93 8.66
N VAL A 253 -7.65 -8.43 8.11
CA VAL A 253 -8.57 -7.63 7.29
C VAL A 253 -9.42 -6.77 8.20
N VAL A 254 -9.38 -5.45 7.99
CA VAL A 254 -10.14 -4.47 8.79
C VAL A 254 -11.49 -4.17 8.16
N TYR A 255 -11.53 -4.09 6.81
CA TYR A 255 -12.76 -3.76 6.08
C TYR A 255 -12.71 -4.30 4.65
N ARG A 256 -13.87 -4.72 4.12
CA ARG A 256 -14.04 -5.20 2.76
C ARG A 256 -15.44 -4.88 2.23
N ASP A 257 -15.52 -4.14 1.14
CA ASP A 257 -16.75 -3.86 0.39
C ASP A 257 -16.65 -4.47 -1.02
N GLU A 258 -17.24 -5.64 -1.21
CA GLU A 258 -17.28 -6.34 -2.50
C GLU A 258 -18.44 -5.89 -3.41
N GLN A 259 -19.34 -5.05 -2.89
CA GLN A 259 -20.52 -4.61 -3.63
C GLN A 259 -20.22 -3.42 -4.56
N ARG A 260 -19.17 -2.69 -4.30
CA ARG A 260 -18.81 -1.49 -5.05
C ARG A 260 -17.95 -1.82 -6.27
N PRO A 261 -18.48 -1.72 -7.50
CA PRO A 261 -17.71 -2.06 -8.68
C PRO A 261 -16.56 -1.09 -8.92
N PRO A 262 -15.43 -1.54 -9.49
CA PRO A 262 -14.30 -0.69 -9.81
C PRO A 262 -14.63 0.34 -10.90
N PHE A 263 -13.83 1.42 -10.95
CA PHE A 263 -14.06 2.58 -11.80
C PHE A 263 -14.23 2.25 -13.28
N HIS A 264 -13.37 1.42 -13.83
CA HIS A 264 -13.41 1.05 -15.25
C HIS A 264 -14.70 0.30 -15.63
N GLU A 265 -15.21 -0.57 -14.75
CA GLU A 265 -16.47 -1.29 -14.99
C GLU A 265 -17.67 -0.34 -14.94
N ARG A 266 -17.67 0.63 -14.03
CA ARG A 266 -18.71 1.66 -14.00
C ARG A 266 -18.73 2.48 -15.27
N ILE A 267 -17.55 2.86 -15.80
CA ILE A 267 -17.46 3.56 -17.11
C ILE A 267 -18.01 2.69 -18.22
N VAL A 268 -17.61 1.41 -18.30
CA VAL A 268 -18.12 0.48 -19.34
C VAL A 268 -19.63 0.34 -19.23
N SER A 269 -20.15 0.17 -18.01
CA SER A 269 -21.61 0.06 -17.78
C SER A 269 -22.36 1.34 -18.20
N MET A 270 -21.85 2.51 -17.86
CA MET A 270 -22.46 3.79 -18.22
C MET A 270 -22.42 4.03 -19.74
N ASN A 271 -21.36 3.58 -20.40
CA ASN A 271 -21.16 3.78 -21.84
C ASN A 271 -21.73 2.65 -22.71
N LYS A 272 -22.37 1.65 -22.10
CA LYS A 272 -22.88 0.47 -22.81
C LYS A 272 -23.76 0.80 -24.03
N ASN A 273 -24.50 1.91 -23.97
CA ASN A 273 -25.36 2.39 -25.04
C ASN A 273 -24.80 3.65 -25.74
N ALA A 274 -23.58 4.04 -25.43
CA ALA A 274 -22.97 5.22 -26.04
C ALA A 274 -22.60 4.92 -27.48
N ARG A 275 -22.87 5.88 -28.37
CA ARG A 275 -22.39 5.82 -29.76
C ARG A 275 -20.87 5.89 -29.77
N VAL A 276 -20.23 4.86 -30.31
CA VAL A 276 -18.78 4.91 -30.59
C VAL A 276 -18.57 5.90 -31.75
N ARG A 277 -17.77 6.94 -31.46
CA ARG A 277 -17.36 7.93 -32.48
C ARG A 277 -15.98 7.58 -33.00
N THR A 278 -15.73 7.80 -34.28
CA THR A 278 -14.38 7.74 -34.83
C THR A 278 -13.54 8.90 -34.32
N ALA A 279 -12.21 8.78 -34.41
CA ALA A 279 -11.31 9.88 -34.06
C ALA A 279 -11.65 11.18 -34.84
N GLN A 280 -12.00 11.05 -36.14
CA GLN A 280 -12.40 12.20 -36.96
C GLN A 280 -13.71 12.83 -36.46
N GLU A 281 -14.74 12.03 -36.16
CA GLU A 281 -15.99 12.55 -35.58
C GLU A 281 -15.78 13.25 -34.22
N MET A 282 -14.79 12.82 -33.44
CA MET A 282 -14.42 13.49 -32.18
C MET A 282 -13.76 14.83 -32.45
N VAL A 283 -12.82 14.89 -33.38
CA VAL A 283 -12.17 16.14 -33.78
C VAL A 283 -13.20 17.12 -34.34
N ASP A 284 -14.07 16.68 -35.27
CA ASP A 284 -15.09 17.50 -35.87
C ASP A 284 -16.11 18.05 -34.87
N PHE A 285 -16.41 17.26 -33.83
CA PHE A 285 -17.34 17.67 -32.76
C PHE A 285 -16.80 18.83 -31.92
N TYR A 286 -15.48 18.94 -31.74
CA TYR A 286 -14.82 20.00 -31.00
C TYR A 286 -14.21 21.08 -31.92
N ALA A 287 -14.28 20.93 -33.25
CA ALA A 287 -13.85 21.96 -34.15
C ALA A 287 -14.86 23.15 -34.11
N VAL A 288 -14.34 24.32 -33.81
CA VAL A 288 -15.11 25.59 -33.77
C VAL A 288 -15.02 26.29 -35.12
#